data_7a3b832e54f66122cdb14a868f8651de
#
_entry.id   7a3b832e54f66122cdb14a868f8651de
#
_cell.length_a   1.000
_cell.length_b   1.000
_cell.length_c   1.000
_cell.angle_alpha   90.00
_cell.angle_beta   90.00
_cell.angle_gamma   90.00
#
_symmetry.space_group_name_H-M   'P 1'
#
loop_
_entity.id
_entity.type
_entity.pdbx_description
1 polymer ?
#
loop_
_entity_poly.entity_id
_entity_poly.type
_entity_poly.pdbx_seq_one_letter_code
_entity_poly.pdbx_strand_id
1 'polypeptide(L)'
;MISPLQGAFMRHLVRSQRPQTVLELGCYVGYSALWLAHGLQSLPGLSPPKLWTCERDSGIANLAKDNIKAAGLADTVHVLNASAKHVLEEWDSQQKLDLVFVDANKSACQLYYDLIMDRDLLSDHGQIIVDNVLFHGQVHPLIGDSGVSSAGPGSNIAHKMHRFNEHVAIDQRTDQVLLPMFDGLLLIQRVK
;
A
#
# COMPACT_ATOMS: atom_id res chain seq x y z
N MET A 1 2.07 9.17 7.93
CA MET A 1 2.63 8.04 8.72
C MET A 1 1.49 7.34 9.44
N ILE A 2 1.40 6.02 9.37
CA ILE A 2 0.34 5.23 10.01
C ILE A 2 0.35 5.35 11.54
N SER A 3 -0.80 5.10 12.18
CA SER A 3 -0.89 5.04 13.63
C SER A 3 -0.38 3.69 14.19
N PRO A 4 -0.03 3.59 15.49
CA PRO A 4 0.32 2.31 16.11
C PRO A 4 -0.79 1.25 15.98
N LEU A 5 -2.06 1.65 16.07
CA LEU A 5 -3.20 0.74 15.90
C LEU A 5 -3.29 0.22 14.46
N GLN A 6 -3.08 1.09 13.47
CA GLN A 6 -3.02 0.70 12.06
C GLN A 6 -1.84 -0.24 11.79
N GLY A 7 -0.67 0.04 12.39
CA GLY A 7 0.48 -0.86 12.31
C GLY A 7 0.19 -2.24 12.92
N ALA A 8 -0.47 -2.31 14.08
CA ALA A 8 -0.88 -3.57 14.69
C ALA A 8 -1.87 -4.33 13.79
N PHE A 9 -2.81 -3.64 13.15
CA PHE A 9 -3.74 -4.21 12.18
C PHE A 9 -2.99 -4.78 10.95
N MET A 10 -2.06 -4.01 10.36
CA MET A 10 -1.25 -4.45 9.22
C MET A 10 -0.42 -5.70 9.57
N ARG A 11 0.23 -5.71 10.76
CA ARG A 11 0.94 -6.88 11.26
C ARG A 11 0.03 -8.10 11.38
N HIS A 12 -1.20 -7.92 11.86
CA HIS A 12 -2.19 -8.99 11.99
C HIS A 12 -2.58 -9.54 10.61
N LEU A 13 -2.83 -8.69 9.62
CA LEU A 13 -3.11 -9.09 8.24
C LEU A 13 -1.97 -9.93 7.65
N VAL A 14 -0.72 -9.45 7.77
CA VAL A 14 0.47 -10.19 7.31
C VAL A 14 0.52 -11.58 7.94
N ARG A 15 0.29 -11.70 9.24
CA ARG A 15 0.28 -13.01 9.93
C ARG A 15 -0.84 -13.94 9.47
N SER A 16 -1.99 -13.38 9.11
CA SER A 16 -3.15 -14.14 8.63
C SER A 16 -2.96 -14.60 7.18
N GLN A 17 -2.45 -13.76 6.31
CA GLN A 17 -2.27 -14.02 4.89
C GLN A 17 -0.99 -14.81 4.58
N ARG A 18 0.04 -14.66 5.42
CA ARG A 18 1.35 -15.33 5.26
C ARG A 18 2.02 -15.05 3.90
N PRO A 19 2.12 -13.79 3.47
CA PRO A 19 2.72 -13.44 2.20
C PRO A 19 4.22 -13.77 2.20
N GLN A 20 4.75 -14.19 1.04
CA GLN A 20 6.18 -14.42 0.82
C GLN A 20 6.85 -13.18 0.22
N THR A 21 6.14 -12.49 -0.66
CA THR A 21 6.62 -11.33 -1.41
C THR A 21 5.73 -10.14 -1.10
N VAL A 22 6.27 -9.15 -0.39
CA VAL A 22 5.57 -7.94 0.00
C VAL A 22 6.22 -6.72 -0.64
N LEU A 23 5.42 -5.84 -1.21
CA LEU A 23 5.86 -4.55 -1.72
C LEU A 23 5.12 -3.41 -1.01
N GLU A 24 5.86 -2.47 -0.45
CA GLU A 24 5.33 -1.22 0.07
C GLU A 24 5.69 -0.06 -0.85
N LEU A 25 4.69 0.69 -1.26
CA LEU A 25 4.84 1.92 -2.04
C LEU A 25 4.72 3.12 -1.10
N GLY A 26 5.85 3.74 -0.78
CA GLY A 26 5.95 4.85 0.16
C GLY A 26 6.50 4.41 1.54
N CYS A 27 7.81 4.43 1.66
CA CYS A 27 8.52 4.00 2.87
C CYS A 27 8.56 5.10 3.95
N TYR A 28 8.77 6.36 3.54
CA TYR A 28 9.13 7.45 4.44
C TYR A 28 10.30 7.01 5.36
N VAL A 29 10.17 7.11 6.67
CA VAL A 29 11.21 6.72 7.64
C VAL A 29 11.19 5.22 8.02
N GLY A 30 10.36 4.39 7.36
CA GLY A 30 10.32 2.94 7.55
C GLY A 30 9.35 2.45 8.62
N TYR A 31 8.49 3.30 9.19
CA TYR A 31 7.64 2.90 10.31
C TYR A 31 6.62 1.80 9.95
N SER A 32 5.93 1.94 8.83
CA SER A 32 5.01 0.91 8.30
C SER A 32 5.76 -0.37 7.91
N ALA A 33 6.92 -0.23 7.26
CA ALA A 33 7.79 -1.35 6.91
C ALA A 33 8.20 -2.18 8.15
N LEU A 34 8.48 -1.54 9.29
CA LEU A 34 8.77 -2.24 10.54
C LEU A 34 7.59 -3.10 11.02
N TRP A 35 6.35 -2.58 10.94
CA TRP A 35 5.16 -3.33 11.33
C TRP A 35 4.90 -4.53 10.41
N LEU A 36 5.03 -4.34 9.09
CA LEU A 36 4.90 -5.40 8.10
C LEU A 36 5.97 -6.49 8.34
N ALA A 37 7.24 -6.08 8.50
CA ALA A 37 8.35 -7.00 8.72
C ALA A 37 8.21 -7.81 10.03
N HIS A 38 7.75 -7.20 11.13
CA HIS A 38 7.43 -7.94 12.34
C HIS A 38 6.31 -8.97 12.15
N GLY A 39 5.37 -8.70 11.25
CA GLY A 39 4.38 -9.69 10.83
C GLY A 39 5.02 -10.88 10.13
N LEU A 40 5.93 -10.61 9.20
CA LEU A 40 6.65 -11.62 8.41
C LEU A 40 7.57 -12.49 9.26
N GLN A 41 8.35 -11.91 10.17
CA GLN A 41 9.26 -12.65 11.05
C GLN A 41 8.55 -13.67 11.96
N SER A 42 7.28 -13.46 12.25
CA SER A 42 6.51 -14.36 13.11
C SER A 42 5.94 -15.57 12.38
N LEU A 43 6.21 -15.74 11.08
CA LEU A 43 5.70 -16.85 10.26
C LEU A 43 6.63 -18.05 10.35
N PRO A 44 6.18 -19.20 10.89
CA PRO A 44 7.05 -20.38 11.00
C PRO A 44 7.13 -21.13 9.65
N GLY A 45 8.29 -21.72 9.38
CA GLY A 45 8.44 -22.80 8.41
C GLY A 45 8.46 -22.42 6.93
N LEU A 46 8.56 -21.15 6.59
CA LEU A 46 8.65 -20.68 5.21
C LEU A 46 10.09 -20.27 4.87
N SER A 47 10.41 -20.27 3.57
CA SER A 47 11.59 -19.52 3.10
C SER A 47 11.47 -18.09 3.65
N PRO A 48 12.56 -17.42 4.04
CA PRO A 48 12.47 -16.12 4.65
C PRO A 48 11.72 -15.17 3.72
N PRO A 49 10.53 -14.68 4.14
CA PRO A 49 9.74 -13.76 3.34
C PRO A 49 10.48 -12.43 3.18
N LYS A 50 10.20 -11.73 2.10
CA LYS A 50 10.87 -10.47 1.79
C LYS A 50 9.88 -9.34 1.62
N LEU A 51 10.25 -8.19 2.18
CA LEU A 51 9.57 -6.92 2.01
C LEU A 51 10.48 -5.97 1.22
N TRP A 52 10.01 -5.51 0.08
CA TRP A 52 10.58 -4.36 -0.62
C TRP A 52 9.74 -3.13 -0.28
N THR A 53 10.41 -2.04 0.01
CA THR A 53 9.75 -0.74 0.24
C THR A 53 10.47 0.35 -0.54
N CYS A 54 9.76 1.31 -1.11
CA CYS A 54 10.36 2.35 -1.92
C CYS A 54 10.17 3.76 -1.35
N GLU A 55 11.23 4.54 -1.44
CA GLU A 55 11.26 5.96 -1.10
C GLU A 55 12.06 6.73 -2.15
N ARG A 56 11.46 7.78 -2.70
CA ARG A 56 12.08 8.56 -3.77
C ARG A 56 13.15 9.53 -3.28
N ASP A 57 12.99 10.05 -2.05
CA ASP A 57 13.97 10.95 -1.45
C ASP A 57 15.13 10.13 -0.87
N SER A 58 16.34 10.39 -1.35
CA SER A 58 17.52 9.61 -0.97
C SER A 58 17.92 9.80 0.50
N GLY A 59 17.72 11.00 1.06
CA GLY A 59 17.99 11.27 2.47
C GLY A 59 17.04 10.49 3.39
N ILE A 60 15.76 10.51 3.05
CA ILE A 60 14.71 9.77 3.78
C ILE A 60 14.91 8.25 3.61
N ALA A 61 15.23 7.78 2.41
CA ALA A 61 15.51 6.37 2.15
C ALA A 61 16.70 5.86 2.98
N ASN A 62 17.77 6.66 3.13
CA ASN A 62 18.90 6.31 3.99
C ASN A 62 18.51 6.26 5.47
N LEU A 63 17.73 7.22 5.94
CA LEU A 63 17.19 7.20 7.30
C LEU A 63 16.31 5.95 7.55
N ALA A 64 15.48 5.56 6.59
CA ALA A 64 14.70 4.33 6.67
C ALA A 64 15.60 3.08 6.77
N LYS A 65 16.67 3.01 5.97
CA LYS A 65 17.66 1.91 6.05
C LYS A 65 18.30 1.82 7.42
N ASP A 66 18.68 2.96 8.01
CA ASP A 66 19.29 3.01 9.34
C ASP A 66 18.31 2.54 10.42
N ASN A 67 17.05 2.98 10.36
CA ASN A 67 16.00 2.55 11.28
C ASN A 67 15.72 1.04 11.17
N ILE A 68 15.62 0.49 9.96
CA ILE A 68 15.41 -0.93 9.69
C ILE A 68 16.59 -1.75 10.20
N LYS A 69 17.83 -1.29 9.97
CA LYS A 69 19.04 -1.92 10.50
C LYS A 69 19.09 -1.90 12.03
N ALA A 70 18.76 -0.77 12.64
CA ALA A 70 18.70 -0.65 14.10
C ALA A 70 17.65 -1.59 14.73
N ALA A 71 16.56 -1.88 14.00
CA ALA A 71 15.53 -2.83 14.40
C ALA A 71 15.92 -4.31 14.15
N GLY A 72 17.10 -4.60 13.56
CA GLY A 72 17.51 -5.97 13.23
C GLY A 72 16.74 -6.61 12.08
N LEU A 73 16.19 -5.81 11.14
CA LEU A 73 15.30 -6.26 10.07
C LEU A 73 15.92 -6.16 8.66
N ALA A 74 17.22 -5.84 8.57
CA ALA A 74 17.89 -5.61 7.29
C ALA A 74 17.89 -6.83 6.34
N ASP A 75 17.80 -8.05 6.87
CA ASP A 75 17.73 -9.27 6.05
C ASP A 75 16.32 -9.52 5.47
N THR A 76 15.30 -8.90 6.06
CA THR A 76 13.90 -9.04 5.66
C THR A 76 13.43 -7.88 4.79
N VAL A 77 13.90 -6.65 5.06
CA VAL A 77 13.42 -5.41 4.43
C VAL A 77 14.47 -4.82 3.51
N HIS A 78 14.09 -4.63 2.24
CA HIS A 78 14.93 -4.03 1.20
C HIS A 78 14.38 -2.64 0.82
N VAL A 79 15.09 -1.58 1.18
CA VAL A 79 14.71 -0.21 0.83
C VAL A 79 15.26 0.16 -0.54
N LEU A 80 14.35 0.42 -1.48
CA LEU A 80 14.63 0.88 -2.84
C LEU A 80 14.57 2.42 -2.88
N ASN A 81 15.68 3.07 -3.24
CA ASN A 81 15.66 4.52 -3.45
C ASN A 81 15.16 4.82 -4.88
N ALA A 82 13.85 4.77 -5.04
CA ALA A 82 13.17 4.97 -6.31
C ALA A 82 11.73 5.45 -6.11
N SER A 83 11.11 6.00 -7.15
CA SER A 83 9.69 6.31 -7.12
C SER A 83 8.84 5.03 -7.22
N ALA A 84 7.66 5.03 -6.58
CA ALA A 84 6.72 3.90 -6.64
C ALA A 84 6.37 3.50 -8.09
N LYS A 85 6.17 4.49 -8.97
CA LYS A 85 5.93 4.24 -10.40
C LYS A 85 7.08 3.46 -11.03
N HIS A 86 8.31 3.93 -10.86
CA HIS A 86 9.50 3.27 -11.44
C HIS A 86 9.67 1.85 -10.91
N VAL A 87 9.49 1.62 -9.59
CA VAL A 87 9.56 0.28 -9.01
C VAL A 87 8.53 -0.65 -9.66
N LEU A 88 7.29 -0.18 -9.85
CA LEU A 88 6.25 -0.99 -10.48
C LEU A 88 6.52 -1.24 -11.97
N GLU A 89 7.10 -0.29 -12.69
CA GLU A 89 7.45 -0.44 -14.12
C GLU A 89 8.61 -1.43 -14.32
N GLU A 90 9.58 -1.46 -13.42
CA GLU A 90 10.77 -2.32 -13.50
C GLU A 90 10.62 -3.65 -12.72
N TRP A 91 9.52 -3.84 -12.00
CA TRP A 91 9.31 -5.07 -11.22
C TRP A 91 9.29 -6.30 -12.14
N ASP A 92 10.04 -7.34 -11.77
CA ASP A 92 10.01 -8.60 -12.52
C ASP A 92 8.62 -9.26 -12.41
N SER A 93 7.89 -9.37 -13.51
CA SER A 93 6.54 -9.96 -13.53
C SER A 93 6.52 -11.46 -13.19
N GLN A 94 7.66 -12.14 -13.20
CA GLN A 94 7.77 -13.52 -12.73
C GLN A 94 7.79 -13.61 -11.20
N GLN A 95 8.17 -12.53 -10.52
CA GLN A 95 8.12 -12.43 -9.07
C GLN A 95 6.77 -11.84 -8.64
N LYS A 96 5.77 -12.71 -8.45
CA LYS A 96 4.43 -12.25 -8.05
C LYS A 96 4.42 -11.68 -6.66
N LEU A 97 3.57 -10.67 -6.46
CA LEU A 97 3.36 -9.96 -5.20
C LEU A 97 2.18 -10.58 -4.44
N ASP A 98 2.41 -11.02 -3.21
CA ASP A 98 1.35 -11.55 -2.35
C ASP A 98 0.65 -10.46 -1.56
N LEU A 99 1.36 -9.37 -1.27
CA LEU A 99 0.82 -8.21 -0.58
C LEU A 99 1.46 -6.93 -1.12
N VAL A 100 0.62 -5.97 -1.51
CA VAL A 100 1.06 -4.61 -1.86
C VAL A 100 0.42 -3.62 -0.90
N PHE A 101 1.22 -2.83 -0.19
CA PHE A 101 0.73 -1.72 0.63
C PHE A 101 1.01 -0.39 -0.08
N VAL A 102 -0.03 0.39 -0.33
CA VAL A 102 0.03 1.65 -1.08
C VAL A 102 -0.19 2.82 -0.12
N ASP A 103 0.89 3.46 0.29
CA ASP A 103 0.91 4.68 1.12
C ASP A 103 1.81 5.77 0.53
N ALA A 104 1.91 5.83 -0.79
CA ALA A 104 2.68 6.81 -1.54
C ALA A 104 1.83 8.04 -1.94
N ASN A 105 2.14 8.63 -3.09
CA ASN A 105 1.43 9.78 -3.62
C ASN A 105 -0.03 9.45 -3.95
N LYS A 106 -0.97 9.99 -3.17
CA LYS A 106 -2.41 9.73 -3.30
C LYS A 106 -2.97 10.10 -4.69
N SER A 107 -2.38 11.10 -5.35
CA SER A 107 -2.77 11.48 -6.72
C SER A 107 -2.41 10.43 -7.78
N ALA A 108 -1.62 9.42 -7.43
CA ALA A 108 -1.14 8.38 -8.34
C ALA A 108 -1.66 6.98 -7.97
N CYS A 109 -2.57 6.85 -7.01
CA CYS A 109 -3.09 5.54 -6.56
C CYS A 109 -3.70 4.74 -7.72
N GLN A 110 -4.47 5.37 -8.62
CA GLN A 110 -5.02 4.72 -9.79
C GLN A 110 -3.91 4.19 -10.70
N LEU A 111 -2.88 4.99 -11.00
CA LEU A 111 -1.74 4.54 -11.80
C LEU A 111 -1.03 3.33 -11.16
N TYR A 112 -0.86 3.32 -9.85
CA TYR A 112 -0.22 2.18 -9.16
C TYR A 112 -1.07 0.92 -9.28
N TYR A 113 -2.37 1.05 -9.07
CA TYR A 113 -3.32 -0.05 -9.22
C TYR A 113 -3.31 -0.60 -10.65
N ASP A 114 -3.43 0.27 -11.65
CA ASP A 114 -3.43 -0.12 -13.07
C ASP A 114 -2.11 -0.83 -13.43
N LEU A 115 -0.94 -0.32 -13.01
CA LEU A 115 0.34 -0.99 -13.24
C LEU A 115 0.42 -2.38 -12.61
N ILE A 116 -0.10 -2.56 -11.40
CA ILE A 116 -0.11 -3.86 -10.72
C ILE A 116 -0.99 -4.86 -11.50
N MET A 117 -2.18 -4.43 -11.89
CA MET A 117 -3.17 -5.29 -12.55
C MET A 117 -2.83 -5.57 -14.01
N ASP A 118 -2.44 -4.55 -14.78
CA ASP A 118 -2.19 -4.68 -16.24
C ASP A 118 -0.86 -5.41 -16.52
N ARG A 119 0.12 -5.30 -15.64
CA ARG A 119 1.38 -6.07 -15.72
C ARG A 119 1.29 -7.43 -15.05
N ASP A 120 0.12 -7.80 -14.54
CA ASP A 120 -0.10 -9.08 -13.87
C ASP A 120 0.90 -9.33 -12.72
N LEU A 121 1.17 -8.33 -11.88
CA LEU A 121 2.15 -8.44 -10.81
C LEU A 121 1.62 -9.15 -9.57
N LEU A 122 0.29 -9.18 -9.35
CA LEU A 122 -0.33 -9.75 -8.17
C LEU A 122 -0.43 -11.29 -8.29
N SER A 123 -0.11 -12.01 -7.23
CA SER A 123 -0.34 -13.46 -7.18
C SER A 123 -1.84 -13.80 -7.11
N ASP A 124 -2.20 -15.06 -7.34
CA ASP A 124 -3.61 -15.53 -7.31
C ASP A 124 -4.31 -15.30 -5.97
N HIS A 125 -3.54 -15.20 -4.89
CA HIS A 125 -4.01 -14.90 -3.53
C HIS A 125 -3.54 -13.54 -3.03
N GLY A 126 -2.95 -12.76 -3.92
CA GLY A 126 -2.37 -11.48 -3.60
C GLY A 126 -3.43 -10.44 -3.22
N GLN A 127 -3.04 -9.54 -2.33
CA GLN A 127 -3.89 -8.45 -1.88
C GLN A 127 -3.19 -7.10 -2.06
N ILE A 128 -3.94 -6.11 -2.50
CA ILE A 128 -3.52 -4.71 -2.47
C ILE A 128 -4.26 -4.04 -1.30
N ILE A 129 -3.54 -3.28 -0.49
CA ILE A 129 -4.09 -2.46 0.59
C ILE A 129 -3.73 -1.01 0.29
N VAL A 130 -4.73 -0.16 0.14
CA VAL A 130 -4.53 1.27 -0.14
C VAL A 130 -4.95 2.10 1.06
N ASP A 131 -4.04 2.94 1.55
CA ASP A 131 -4.30 3.82 2.70
C ASP A 131 -4.85 5.19 2.28
N ASN A 132 -5.62 5.81 3.18
CA ASN A 132 -6.21 7.14 3.08
C ASN A 132 -7.23 7.29 1.93
N VAL A 133 -7.99 6.24 1.64
CA VAL A 133 -8.99 6.27 0.56
C VAL A 133 -10.21 7.16 0.88
N LEU A 134 -10.40 7.58 2.13
CA LEU A 134 -11.40 8.57 2.55
C LEU A 134 -10.83 9.99 2.65
N PHE A 135 -9.52 10.12 2.63
CA PHE A 135 -8.75 11.37 2.57
C PHE A 135 -9.26 12.46 3.51
N HIS A 136 -9.03 12.27 4.81
CA HIS A 136 -9.46 13.18 5.89
C HIS A 136 -10.97 13.48 5.88
N GLY A 137 -11.77 12.49 5.44
CA GLY A 137 -13.22 12.64 5.31
C GLY A 137 -13.67 13.52 4.13
N GLN A 138 -12.75 13.93 3.26
CA GLN A 138 -13.07 14.81 2.12
C GLN A 138 -13.64 14.06 0.91
N VAL A 139 -13.53 12.72 0.86
CA VAL A 139 -14.10 11.90 -0.22
C VAL A 139 -15.60 11.68 -0.02
N HIS A 140 -16.04 11.47 1.21
CA HIS A 140 -17.46 11.22 1.54
C HIS A 140 -18.43 12.29 1.00
N PRO A 141 -18.16 13.62 1.11
CA PRO A 141 -19.07 14.64 0.57
C PRO A 141 -19.20 14.65 -0.95
N LEU A 142 -18.29 13.96 -1.68
CA LEU A 142 -18.32 13.86 -3.14
C LEU A 142 -19.30 12.78 -3.63
N ILE A 143 -19.75 11.90 -2.73
CA ILE A 143 -20.68 10.82 -3.03
C ILE A 143 -22.11 11.35 -2.99
N GLY A 144 -22.74 11.45 -4.15
CA GLY A 144 -24.09 11.99 -4.30
C GLY A 144 -24.11 13.49 -4.59
N ASP A 145 -25.26 13.95 -5.09
CA ASP A 145 -25.48 15.32 -5.59
C ASP A 145 -25.72 16.31 -4.43
N SER A 146 -24.94 16.21 -3.36
CA SER A 146 -25.13 17.00 -2.14
C SER A 146 -24.73 18.47 -2.26
N GLY A 147 -24.30 18.94 -3.45
CA GLY A 147 -23.99 20.36 -3.70
C GLY A 147 -22.89 20.94 -2.80
N VAL A 148 -22.20 20.11 -2.04
CA VAL A 148 -21.11 20.53 -1.15
C VAL A 148 -19.88 20.77 -2.00
N SER A 149 -19.65 22.04 -2.30
CA SER A 149 -18.38 22.47 -2.92
C SER A 149 -17.23 22.13 -1.96
N SER A 150 -16.43 21.15 -2.29
CA SER A 150 -15.19 20.80 -1.55
C SER A 150 -14.08 21.81 -1.86
N ALA A 151 -14.31 23.09 -1.65
CA ALA A 151 -13.40 24.19 -1.98
C ALA A 151 -12.32 24.41 -0.89
N GLY A 152 -11.84 23.35 -0.25
CA GLY A 152 -10.79 23.41 0.78
C GLY A 152 -9.41 22.94 0.29
N PRO A 153 -8.34 23.17 1.07
CA PRO A 153 -7.04 22.58 0.81
C PRO A 153 -7.15 21.05 0.71
N GLY A 154 -6.64 20.46 -0.37
CA GLY A 154 -6.73 19.01 -0.60
C GLY A 154 -7.89 18.54 -1.48
N SER A 155 -8.84 19.40 -1.85
CA SER A 155 -10.01 19.02 -2.66
C SER A 155 -9.64 18.29 -3.97
N ASN A 156 -8.56 18.69 -4.64
CA ASN A 156 -8.08 18.03 -5.85
C ASN A 156 -7.63 16.58 -5.57
N ILE A 157 -6.99 16.32 -4.42
CA ILE A 157 -6.57 14.97 -4.03
C ILE A 157 -7.80 14.13 -3.66
N ALA A 158 -8.76 14.70 -2.91
CA ALA A 158 -10.00 14.03 -2.57
C ALA A 158 -10.78 13.58 -3.83
N HIS A 159 -10.89 14.44 -4.85
CA HIS A 159 -11.50 14.08 -6.14
C HIS A 159 -10.74 12.96 -6.87
N LYS A 160 -9.42 12.94 -6.80
CA LYS A 160 -8.62 11.84 -7.37
C LYS A 160 -8.83 10.54 -6.61
N MET A 161 -8.90 10.60 -5.28
CA MET A 161 -9.18 9.43 -4.46
C MET A 161 -10.60 8.91 -4.68
N HIS A 162 -11.59 9.80 -4.81
CA HIS A 162 -12.97 9.42 -5.17
C HIS A 162 -12.98 8.66 -6.51
N ARG A 163 -12.39 9.24 -7.56
CA ARG A 163 -12.30 8.57 -8.87
C ARG A 163 -11.55 7.24 -8.82
N PHE A 164 -10.50 7.16 -8.02
CA PHE A 164 -9.78 5.91 -7.80
C PHE A 164 -10.70 4.87 -7.15
N ASN A 165 -11.44 5.22 -6.11
CA ASN A 165 -12.38 4.31 -5.44
C ASN A 165 -13.46 3.82 -6.42
N GLU A 166 -14.01 4.71 -7.25
CA GLU A 166 -14.97 4.33 -8.29
C GLU A 166 -14.35 3.42 -9.35
N HIS A 167 -13.12 3.74 -9.80
CA HIS A 167 -12.39 2.95 -10.78
C HIS A 167 -12.18 1.50 -10.31
N VAL A 168 -11.77 1.33 -9.06
CA VAL A 168 -11.61 -0.02 -8.48
C VAL A 168 -12.97 -0.71 -8.31
N ALA A 169 -14.00 0.03 -7.86
CA ALA A 169 -15.33 -0.53 -7.60
C ALA A 169 -16.02 -1.15 -8.82
N ILE A 170 -15.69 -0.67 -10.03
CA ILE A 170 -16.26 -1.19 -11.29
C ILE A 170 -15.35 -2.20 -12.00
N ASP A 171 -14.11 -2.41 -11.52
CA ASP A 171 -13.17 -3.35 -12.12
C ASP A 171 -13.55 -4.80 -11.77
N GLN A 172 -14.03 -5.53 -12.76
CA GLN A 172 -14.47 -6.92 -12.59
C GLN A 172 -13.33 -7.93 -12.38
N ARG A 173 -12.08 -7.49 -12.48
CA ARG A 173 -10.90 -8.33 -12.19
C ARG A 173 -10.66 -8.48 -10.70
N THR A 174 -11.30 -7.65 -9.86
CA THR A 174 -11.06 -7.60 -8.42
C THR A 174 -12.33 -7.55 -7.61
N ASP A 175 -12.24 -8.07 -6.39
CA ASP A 175 -13.20 -7.89 -5.31
C ASP A 175 -12.58 -6.99 -4.25
N GLN A 176 -13.35 -6.07 -3.68
CA GLN A 176 -12.82 -5.05 -2.79
C GLN A 176 -13.73 -4.77 -1.60
N VAL A 177 -13.11 -4.41 -0.48
CA VAL A 177 -13.79 -3.95 0.72
C VAL A 177 -13.15 -2.65 1.21
N LEU A 178 -13.95 -1.60 1.33
CA LEU A 178 -13.54 -0.37 1.98
C LEU A 178 -13.86 -0.44 3.47
N LEU A 179 -12.83 -0.40 4.31
CA LEU A 179 -12.94 -0.32 5.76
C LEU A 179 -12.89 1.15 6.19
N PRO A 180 -13.97 1.69 6.80
CA PRO A 180 -14.01 3.09 7.23
C PRO A 180 -13.28 3.31 8.57
N MET A 181 -12.08 2.75 8.68
CA MET A 181 -11.20 2.88 9.84
C MET A 181 -9.94 3.64 9.46
N PHE A 182 -9.32 4.30 10.44
CA PHE A 182 -8.18 5.20 10.25
C PHE A 182 -8.56 6.39 9.34
N ASP A 183 -8.03 6.43 8.12
CA ASP A 183 -8.43 7.40 7.09
C ASP A 183 -8.99 6.68 5.84
N GLY A 184 -9.60 5.51 6.06
CA GLY A 184 -10.10 4.59 5.04
C GLY A 184 -9.00 3.66 4.51
N LEU A 185 -9.21 2.35 4.66
CA LEU A 185 -8.40 1.31 4.02
C LEU A 185 -9.23 0.61 2.95
N LEU A 186 -8.71 0.54 1.73
CA LEU A 186 -9.30 -0.26 0.66
C LEU A 186 -8.50 -1.56 0.52
N LEU A 187 -9.15 -2.68 0.77
CA LEU A 187 -8.59 -4.02 0.58
C LEU A 187 -9.08 -4.54 -0.77
N ILE A 188 -8.16 -4.94 -1.63
CA ILE A 188 -8.45 -5.36 -3.01
C ILE A 188 -7.83 -6.74 -3.23
N GLN A 189 -8.60 -7.69 -3.72
CA GLN A 189 -8.13 -9.02 -4.11
C GLN A 189 -8.55 -9.33 -5.54
N ARG A 190 -7.78 -10.18 -6.21
CA ARG A 190 -8.14 -10.67 -7.55
C ARG A 190 -9.35 -11.60 -7.46
N VAL A 191 -10.32 -11.47 -8.36
CA VAL A 191 -11.38 -12.45 -8.60
C VAL A 191 -10.79 -13.62 -9.39
N LYS A 192 -11.09 -14.85 -8.99
CA LYS A 192 -10.66 -16.08 -9.68
C LYS A 192 -11.56 -16.40 -10.87
#